data_070090e2a2745b2f517aa3ce76d6fcb0
#
_entry.id   070090e2a2745b2f517aa3ce76d6fcb0
#
_cell.length_a   1.000
_cell.length_b   1.000
_cell.length_c   1.000
_cell.angle_alpha   90.00
_cell.angle_beta   90.00
_cell.angle_gamma   90.00
#
_symmetry.space_group_name_H-M   'P 1'
#
loop_
_entity.id
_entity.type
_entity.pdbx_description
1 polymer ?
#
loop_
_entity_poly.entity_id
_entity_poly.type
_entity_poly.pdbx_seq_one_letter_code
_entity_poly.pdbx_strand_id
1 'polypeptide(L)'
;AFDDQPDKPHDSQLYHIDYYSLPNVYILVLLRDTARENGPWTFLPRSISEKAAKKLNYWTKQHGYRLSDEQIYAEIDRKDVIEFCGKRGTVLFIESSGCFHYGSRNSIKPRFQLMIGYNGACRTDFSEAIMPWKVYPVRDTDSRLRKMVLDKNMLTQ
;
A
#
# COMPACT_ATOMS: atom_id res chain seq x y z
N ALA A 1 13.70 14.71 7.96
CA ALA A 1 13.65 15.87 7.13
C ALA A 1 12.19 16.09 6.75
N PHE A 2 11.64 17.23 7.14
CA PHE A 2 10.28 17.68 6.78
C PHE A 2 10.34 18.72 5.66
N ASP A 3 11.49 18.78 5.01
CA ASP A 3 11.77 19.78 4.02
C ASP A 3 11.21 19.41 2.67
N ASP A 4 10.62 20.42 2.06
CA ASP A 4 10.22 20.49 0.67
C ASP A 4 9.19 19.45 0.24
N GLN A 5 7.97 19.57 0.79
CA GLN A 5 6.84 19.03 0.04
C GLN A 5 6.79 19.81 -1.28
N PRO A 6 7.00 19.16 -2.41
CA PRO A 6 6.89 19.84 -3.68
C PRO A 6 5.47 20.41 -3.81
N ASP A 7 5.33 21.55 -4.46
CA ASP A 7 4.04 22.21 -4.70
C ASP A 7 3.00 21.30 -5.39
N LYS A 8 3.47 20.19 -5.97
CA LYS A 8 2.63 19.19 -6.64
C LYS A 8 2.95 17.78 -6.16
N PRO A 9 1.91 16.94 -5.93
CA PRO A 9 2.09 15.53 -5.61
C PRO A 9 2.95 14.81 -6.67
N HIS A 10 3.85 13.91 -6.22
CA HIS A 10 4.72 13.11 -7.08
C HIS A 10 4.82 11.67 -6.55
N ASP A 11 5.29 10.75 -7.39
CA ASP A 11 5.51 9.34 -7.07
C ASP A 11 4.35 8.69 -6.30
N SER A 12 4.60 8.19 -5.09
CA SER A 12 3.60 7.54 -4.24
C SER A 12 2.55 8.50 -3.68
N GLN A 13 2.70 9.79 -3.90
CA GLN A 13 1.68 10.80 -3.58
C GLN A 13 0.61 10.90 -4.67
N LEU A 14 0.83 10.37 -5.87
CA LEU A 14 -0.19 10.26 -6.92
C LEU A 14 -1.04 9.00 -6.68
N TYR A 15 -2.29 9.01 -7.13
CA TYR A 15 -3.14 7.82 -7.07
C TYR A 15 -2.54 6.69 -7.90
N HIS A 16 -2.39 5.52 -7.28
CA HIS A 16 -1.88 4.31 -7.92
C HIS A 16 -2.48 3.05 -7.31
N ILE A 17 -2.33 1.95 -8.03
CA ILE A 17 -2.58 0.59 -7.57
C ILE A 17 -1.24 -0.13 -7.58
N ASP A 18 -0.93 -0.86 -6.52
CA ASP A 18 0.28 -1.68 -6.48
C ASP A 18 0.16 -2.87 -7.43
N TYR A 19 1.12 -3.03 -8.33
CA TYR A 19 1.05 -4.04 -9.40
C TYR A 19 2.13 -5.13 -9.31
N TYR A 20 3.04 -5.02 -8.35
CA TYR A 20 4.18 -5.95 -8.22
C TYR A 20 3.80 -7.28 -7.54
N SER A 21 2.63 -7.39 -6.94
CA SER A 21 2.09 -8.63 -6.38
C SER A 21 0.58 -8.67 -6.46
N LEU A 22 0.02 -9.84 -6.76
CA LEU A 22 -1.42 -10.11 -6.80
C LEU A 22 -1.73 -11.39 -6.01
N PRO A 23 -2.42 -11.31 -4.87
CA PRO A 23 -2.80 -10.10 -4.16
C PRO A 23 -1.62 -9.44 -3.42
N ASN A 24 -1.73 -8.16 -3.12
CA ASN A 24 -0.87 -7.43 -2.20
C ASN A 24 -1.72 -6.83 -1.08
N VAL A 25 -1.60 -7.40 0.12
CA VAL A 25 -2.41 -6.99 1.27
C VAL A 25 -1.53 -6.30 2.29
N TYR A 26 -1.89 -5.07 2.66
CA TYR A 26 -1.26 -4.37 3.77
C TYR A 26 -2.13 -4.42 5.03
N ILE A 27 -1.47 -4.56 6.16
CA ILE A 27 -1.99 -4.27 7.49
C ILE A 27 -1.30 -2.99 7.94
N LEU A 28 -2.07 -1.93 8.11
CA LEU A 28 -1.59 -0.65 8.61
C LEU A 28 -2.06 -0.47 10.04
N VAL A 29 -1.14 -0.17 10.96
CA VAL A 29 -1.45 0.06 12.38
C VAL A 29 -1.00 1.46 12.75
N LEU A 30 -1.91 2.29 13.24
CA LEU A 30 -1.57 3.61 13.75
C LEU A 30 -0.86 3.51 15.09
N LEU A 31 0.40 3.94 15.16
CA LEU A 31 1.20 3.95 16.39
C LEU A 31 0.99 5.21 17.23
N ARG A 32 0.31 6.22 16.65
CA ARG A 32 -0.16 7.46 17.30
C ARG A 32 -1.52 7.84 16.73
N ASP A 33 -2.25 8.70 17.45
CA ASP A 33 -3.44 9.36 16.91
C ASP A 33 -3.08 10.05 15.59
N THR A 34 -3.86 9.81 14.56
CA THR A 34 -3.66 10.34 13.21
C THR A 34 -4.91 11.05 12.74
N ALA A 35 -4.73 12.30 12.33
CA ALA A 35 -5.74 13.17 11.75
C ALA A 35 -5.23 13.71 10.40
N ARG A 36 -6.01 14.54 9.72
CA ARG A 36 -5.67 15.09 8.39
C ARG A 36 -4.31 15.80 8.35
N GLU A 37 -3.97 16.53 9.42
CA GLU A 37 -2.69 17.21 9.56
C GLU A 37 -1.46 16.30 9.62
N ASN A 38 -1.67 14.99 9.80
CA ASN A 38 -0.60 14.00 9.76
C ASN A 38 -0.37 13.40 8.36
N GLY A 39 -1.08 13.87 7.33
CA GLY A 39 -1.01 13.31 5.99
C GLY A 39 -1.40 11.83 5.98
N PRO A 40 -2.65 11.46 6.28
CA PRO A 40 -3.07 10.08 6.39
C PRO A 40 -2.90 9.33 5.08
N TRP A 41 -2.68 8.02 5.16
CA TRP A 41 -2.79 7.14 4.00
C TRP A 41 -4.23 7.17 3.49
N THR A 42 -4.41 7.36 2.19
CA THR A 42 -5.71 7.66 1.60
C THR A 42 -6.00 6.70 0.46
N PHE A 43 -7.23 6.24 0.36
CA PHE A 43 -7.59 5.23 -0.61
C PHE A 43 -9.05 5.33 -1.07
N LEU A 44 -9.34 4.65 -2.17
CA LEU A 44 -10.70 4.41 -2.67
C LEU A 44 -11.09 2.96 -2.39
N PRO A 45 -12.35 2.70 -2.00
CA PRO A 45 -12.86 1.33 -1.92
C PRO A 45 -12.67 0.58 -3.23
N ARG A 46 -12.48 -0.75 -3.16
CA ARG A 46 -12.24 -1.60 -4.33
C ARG A 46 -13.26 -1.41 -5.43
N SER A 47 -14.55 -1.39 -5.11
CA SER A 47 -15.62 -1.24 -6.10
C SER A 47 -15.58 0.09 -6.86
N ILE A 48 -15.13 1.16 -6.19
CA ILE A 48 -14.92 2.48 -6.81
C ILE A 48 -13.64 2.47 -7.64
N SER A 49 -12.57 1.89 -7.11
CA SER A 49 -11.28 1.75 -7.81
C SER A 49 -11.42 0.97 -9.11
N GLU A 50 -12.13 -0.14 -9.12
CA GLU A 50 -12.39 -0.96 -10.32
C GLU A 50 -13.16 -0.18 -11.39
N LYS A 51 -14.19 0.57 -10.99
CA LYS A 51 -14.96 1.43 -11.91
C LYS A 51 -14.09 2.53 -12.52
N ALA A 52 -13.32 3.22 -11.68
CA ALA A 52 -12.41 4.27 -12.13
C ALA A 52 -11.31 3.72 -13.05
N ALA A 53 -10.69 2.59 -12.69
CA ALA A 53 -9.65 1.95 -13.49
C ALA A 53 -10.16 1.55 -14.88
N LYS A 54 -11.39 1.04 -14.98
CA LYS A 54 -12.04 0.70 -16.26
C LYS A 54 -12.27 1.95 -17.10
N LYS A 55 -12.84 3.02 -16.55
CA LYS A 55 -13.14 4.25 -17.27
C LYS A 55 -11.89 4.96 -17.76
N LEU A 56 -10.83 4.96 -16.95
CA LEU A 56 -9.56 5.59 -17.24
C LEU A 56 -8.64 4.71 -18.12
N ASN A 57 -9.06 3.51 -18.50
CA ASN A 57 -8.21 2.54 -19.19
C ASN A 57 -6.85 2.35 -18.47
N TYR A 58 -6.86 2.35 -17.14
CA TYR A 58 -5.68 2.41 -16.29
C TYR A 58 -4.62 1.36 -16.65
N TRP A 59 -5.05 0.13 -16.93
CA TRP A 59 -4.16 -1.00 -17.21
C TRP A 59 -3.49 -0.96 -18.58
N THR A 60 -3.88 -0.03 -19.46
CA THR A 60 -3.25 0.16 -20.77
C THR A 60 -1.97 1.00 -20.72
N LYS A 61 -1.55 1.43 -19.54
CA LYS A 61 -0.36 2.26 -19.27
C LYS A 61 -0.40 3.67 -19.89
N GLN A 62 -1.51 4.12 -20.44
CA GLN A 62 -1.63 5.46 -21.03
C GLN A 62 -1.29 6.58 -20.04
N HIS A 63 -1.43 6.30 -18.73
CA HIS A 63 -1.19 7.25 -17.64
C HIS A 63 0.04 6.88 -16.78
N GLY A 64 0.88 5.95 -17.21
CA GLY A 64 2.11 5.59 -16.50
C GLY A 64 1.89 5.01 -15.10
N TYR A 65 0.72 4.42 -14.81
CA TYR A 65 0.32 3.88 -13.49
C TYR A 65 0.26 4.89 -12.33
N ARG A 66 0.33 6.17 -12.62
CA ARG A 66 0.18 7.27 -11.66
C ARG A 66 -0.88 8.23 -12.18
N LEU A 67 -1.90 8.52 -11.39
CA LEU A 67 -2.99 9.41 -11.77
C LEU A 67 -2.97 10.67 -10.92
N SER A 68 -3.15 11.81 -11.57
CA SER A 68 -3.35 13.07 -10.87
C SER A 68 -4.73 13.14 -10.24
N ASP A 69 -4.93 14.12 -9.36
CA ASP A 69 -6.23 14.40 -8.75
C ASP A 69 -7.29 14.75 -9.80
N GLU A 70 -6.92 15.52 -10.81
CA GLU A 70 -7.81 15.91 -11.90
C GLU A 70 -8.32 14.68 -12.67
N GLN A 71 -7.41 13.73 -12.97
CA GLN A 71 -7.76 12.52 -13.67
C GLN A 71 -8.71 11.63 -12.87
N ILE A 72 -8.39 11.39 -11.59
CA ILE A 72 -9.21 10.50 -10.77
C ILE A 72 -10.56 11.12 -10.43
N TYR A 73 -10.60 12.41 -10.07
CA TYR A 73 -11.84 13.11 -9.70
C TYR A 73 -12.74 13.47 -10.89
N ALA A 74 -12.28 13.32 -12.12
CA ALA A 74 -13.14 13.35 -13.30
C ALA A 74 -14.11 12.14 -13.34
N GLU A 75 -13.74 11.01 -12.67
CA GLU A 75 -14.45 9.74 -12.78
C GLU A 75 -15.09 9.28 -11.47
N ILE A 76 -14.73 9.88 -10.34
CA ILE A 76 -15.25 9.54 -9.02
C ILE A 76 -15.70 10.78 -8.23
N ASP A 77 -16.57 10.57 -7.26
CA ASP A 77 -16.94 11.61 -6.30
C ASP A 77 -15.86 11.69 -5.18
N ARG A 78 -15.48 12.89 -4.78
CA ARG A 78 -14.53 13.12 -3.67
C ARG A 78 -15.02 12.53 -2.34
N LYS A 79 -16.32 12.37 -2.15
CA LYS A 79 -16.90 11.73 -0.95
C LYS A 79 -16.56 10.25 -0.83
N ASP A 80 -16.16 9.60 -1.94
CA ASP A 80 -15.78 8.18 -1.95
C ASP A 80 -14.35 7.96 -1.46
N VAL A 81 -13.59 9.04 -1.25
CA VAL A 81 -12.21 9.00 -0.77
C VAL A 81 -12.19 8.77 0.74
N ILE A 82 -11.43 7.79 1.18
CA ILE A 82 -11.26 7.43 2.58
C ILE A 82 -9.86 7.79 3.06
N GLU A 83 -9.79 8.66 4.07
CA GLU A 83 -8.55 8.97 4.78
C GLU A 83 -8.41 8.05 6.00
N PHE A 84 -7.31 7.33 6.11
CA PHE A 84 -7.05 6.44 7.24
C PHE A 84 -6.65 7.23 8.48
N CYS A 85 -7.63 7.84 9.12
CA CYS A 85 -7.52 8.57 10.38
C CYS A 85 -8.04 7.74 11.54
N GLY A 86 -7.56 7.99 12.75
CA GLY A 86 -8.05 7.32 13.95
C GLY A 86 -7.13 7.45 15.14
N LYS A 87 -7.52 6.81 16.23
CA LYS A 87 -6.74 6.70 17.46
C LYS A 87 -5.57 5.73 17.30
N ARG A 88 -4.56 5.88 18.14
CA ARG A 88 -3.50 4.88 18.31
C ARG A 88 -4.11 3.47 18.45
N GLY A 89 -3.57 2.51 17.73
CA GLY A 89 -4.05 1.13 17.69
C GLY A 89 -5.14 0.85 16.66
N THR A 90 -5.65 1.88 15.93
CA THR A 90 -6.53 1.65 14.80
C THR A 90 -5.80 0.86 13.72
N VAL A 91 -6.46 -0.15 13.16
CA VAL A 91 -5.90 -1.06 12.15
C VAL A 91 -6.73 -1.02 10.89
N LEU A 92 -6.06 -0.98 9.76
CA LEU A 92 -6.65 -1.12 8.41
C LEU A 92 -6.05 -2.35 7.74
N PHE A 93 -6.92 -3.21 7.22
CA PHE A 93 -6.56 -4.27 6.29
C PHE A 93 -6.99 -3.84 4.89
N ILE A 94 -6.06 -3.80 3.96
CA ILE A 94 -6.36 -3.36 2.61
C ILE A 94 -5.58 -4.15 1.55
N GLU A 95 -6.28 -4.55 0.50
CA GLU A 95 -5.66 -5.08 -0.70
C GLU A 95 -5.26 -3.91 -1.62
N SER A 96 -4.01 -3.48 -1.54
CA SER A 96 -3.49 -2.35 -2.30
C SER A 96 -3.38 -2.63 -3.81
N SER A 97 -3.38 -3.90 -4.21
CA SER A 97 -3.42 -4.33 -5.62
C SER A 97 -4.81 -4.19 -6.27
N GLY A 98 -5.84 -3.85 -5.49
CA GLY A 98 -7.20 -3.63 -5.99
C GLY A 98 -7.77 -2.25 -5.69
N CYS A 99 -7.05 -1.43 -4.94
CA CYS A 99 -7.52 -0.14 -4.45
C CYS A 99 -6.59 0.99 -4.88
N PHE A 100 -7.12 2.01 -5.57
CA PHE A 100 -6.38 3.26 -5.75
C PHE A 100 -6.07 3.88 -4.40
N HIS A 101 -4.82 4.23 -4.20
CA HIS A 101 -4.36 4.85 -2.98
C HIS A 101 -3.19 5.80 -3.23
N TYR A 102 -2.89 6.60 -2.23
CA TYR A 102 -1.67 7.40 -2.20
C TYR A 102 -1.11 7.52 -0.78
N GLY A 103 0.18 7.85 -0.71
CA GLY A 103 0.89 8.09 0.52
C GLY A 103 0.62 9.47 1.13
N SER A 104 1.53 9.92 1.97
CA SER A 104 1.38 11.18 2.70
C SER A 104 1.36 12.40 1.79
N ARG A 105 0.36 13.26 2.00
CA ARG A 105 0.23 14.59 1.39
C ARG A 105 -0.11 15.62 2.47
N ASN A 106 0.32 16.87 2.27
CA ASN A 106 -0.01 18.01 3.13
C ASN A 106 0.22 17.74 4.62
N SER A 107 1.28 17.00 4.93
CA SER A 107 1.63 16.64 6.30
C SER A 107 2.34 17.79 6.99
N ILE A 108 1.70 18.38 8.00
CA ILE A 108 2.30 19.39 8.88
C ILE A 108 2.67 18.83 10.27
N LYS A 109 2.24 17.60 10.54
CA LYS A 109 2.60 16.83 11.75
C LYS A 109 3.10 15.44 11.38
N PRO A 110 4.02 14.85 12.14
CA PRO A 110 4.51 13.51 11.85
C PRO A 110 3.41 12.46 12.01
N ARG A 111 3.41 11.48 11.10
CA ARG A 111 2.61 10.27 11.19
C ARG A 111 3.51 9.09 11.55
N PHE A 112 3.06 8.26 12.47
CA PHE A 112 3.72 7.02 12.84
C PHE A 112 2.77 5.85 12.62
N GLN A 113 3.11 4.99 11.69
CA GLN A 113 2.36 3.77 11.44
C GLN A 113 3.31 2.60 11.19
N LEU A 114 2.88 1.41 11.62
CA LEU A 114 3.46 0.15 11.20
C LEU A 114 2.74 -0.31 9.95
N MET A 115 3.50 -0.76 8.94
CA MET A 115 2.96 -1.37 7.73
C MET A 115 3.54 -2.76 7.58
N ILE A 116 2.68 -3.77 7.51
CA ILE A 116 3.03 -5.16 7.29
C ILE A 116 2.44 -5.57 5.95
N GLY A 117 3.28 -6.03 5.02
CA GLY A 117 2.86 -6.46 3.69
C GLY A 117 2.80 -7.99 3.58
N TYR A 118 1.70 -8.49 3.05
CA TYR A 118 1.55 -9.88 2.63
C TYR A 118 1.45 -9.92 1.11
N ASN A 119 2.41 -10.59 0.49
CA ASN A 119 2.54 -10.65 -0.96
C ASN A 119 2.33 -12.10 -1.44
N GLY A 120 1.83 -12.25 -2.65
CA GLY A 120 1.77 -13.54 -3.33
C GLY A 120 3.16 -14.04 -3.73
N ALA A 121 3.26 -15.34 -4.05
CA ALA A 121 4.50 -15.95 -4.54
C ALA A 121 4.95 -15.42 -5.92
N CYS A 122 4.05 -14.77 -6.65
CA CYS A 122 4.28 -14.22 -8.00
C CYS A 122 4.71 -12.75 -7.99
N ARG A 123 5.36 -12.30 -6.93
CA ARG A 123 5.84 -10.92 -6.81
C ARG A 123 6.93 -10.63 -7.86
N THR A 124 6.78 -9.55 -8.63
CA THR A 124 7.68 -9.21 -9.74
C THR A 124 9.01 -8.60 -9.30
N ASP A 125 9.05 -8.01 -8.10
CA ASP A 125 10.24 -7.40 -7.48
C ASP A 125 10.89 -8.30 -6.41
N PHE A 126 10.67 -9.60 -6.50
CA PHE A 126 11.08 -10.56 -5.49
C PHE A 126 12.61 -10.55 -5.24
N SER A 127 13.40 -10.31 -6.29
CA SER A 127 14.85 -10.22 -6.18
C SER A 127 15.33 -9.06 -5.31
N GLU A 128 14.59 -7.96 -5.28
CA GLU A 128 14.92 -6.77 -4.50
C GLU A 128 14.42 -6.86 -3.05
N ALA A 129 13.36 -7.64 -2.84
CA ALA A 129 12.70 -7.77 -1.53
C ALA A 129 13.25 -8.93 -0.69
N ILE A 130 14.05 -9.83 -1.26
CA ILE A 130 14.58 -10.98 -0.53
C ILE A 130 15.67 -10.53 0.43
N MET A 131 15.35 -10.60 1.70
CA MET A 131 16.36 -10.65 2.75
C MET A 131 17.07 -12.02 2.67
N PRO A 132 18.40 -12.05 2.82
CA PRO A 132 19.14 -13.31 2.80
C PRO A 132 18.53 -14.29 3.81
N TRP A 133 18.14 -15.48 3.37
CA TRP A 133 17.51 -16.52 4.21
C TRP A 133 18.34 -16.89 5.44
N LYS A 134 19.63 -16.63 5.39
CA LYS A 134 20.56 -16.82 6.52
C LYS A 134 20.27 -15.94 7.73
N VAL A 135 19.46 -14.89 7.56
CA VAL A 135 19.11 -13.94 8.63
C VAL A 135 17.98 -14.45 9.52
N TYR A 136 17.20 -15.41 9.02
CA TYR A 136 16.03 -15.95 9.72
C TYR A 136 16.18 -17.45 9.98
N PRO A 137 16.93 -17.85 11.01
CA PRO A 137 17.09 -19.27 11.31
C PRO A 137 15.74 -19.88 11.71
N VAL A 138 15.41 -21.00 11.06
CA VAL A 138 14.25 -21.83 11.47
C VAL A 138 14.66 -22.67 12.67
N ARG A 139 13.83 -22.68 13.71
CA ARG A 139 14.02 -23.45 14.94
C ARG A 139 13.04 -24.62 14.98
N ASP A 140 13.43 -25.71 15.64
CA ASP A 140 12.52 -26.87 15.80
C ASP A 140 11.25 -26.51 16.55
N THR A 141 11.31 -25.53 17.45
CA THR A 141 10.20 -24.99 18.22
C THR A 141 9.29 -24.04 17.45
N ASP A 142 9.69 -23.63 16.22
CA ASP A 142 8.87 -22.72 15.44
C ASP A 142 7.58 -23.40 14.97
N SER A 143 6.50 -22.60 14.89
CA SER A 143 5.23 -23.08 14.36
C SER A 143 5.37 -23.53 12.90
N ARG A 144 4.48 -24.46 12.47
CA ARG A 144 4.44 -24.93 11.08
C ARG A 144 4.37 -23.78 10.08
N LEU A 145 3.54 -22.76 10.35
CA LEU A 145 3.39 -21.59 9.50
C LEU A 145 4.70 -20.81 9.40
N ARG A 146 5.40 -20.61 10.53
CA ARG A 146 6.70 -19.91 10.53
C ARG A 146 7.75 -20.70 9.74
N LYS A 147 7.83 -22.00 9.94
CA LYS A 147 8.74 -22.87 9.17
C LYS A 147 8.45 -22.75 7.67
N MET A 148 7.17 -22.85 7.29
CA MET A 148 6.76 -22.73 5.88
C MET A 148 7.13 -21.39 5.24
N VAL A 149 7.09 -20.28 6.00
CA VAL A 149 7.44 -18.94 5.51
C VAL A 149 8.96 -18.74 5.42
N LEU A 150 9.72 -19.33 6.34
CA LEU A 150 11.17 -19.10 6.46
C LEU A 150 12.03 -20.17 5.77
N ASP A 151 11.49 -21.35 5.52
CA ASP A 151 12.21 -22.45 4.88
C ASP A 151 11.97 -22.44 3.36
N LYS A 152 12.98 -21.99 2.61
CA LYS A 152 12.92 -21.96 1.15
C LYS A 152 12.66 -23.33 0.50
N ASN A 153 13.01 -24.42 1.20
CA ASN A 153 12.83 -25.77 0.67
C ASN A 153 11.36 -26.22 0.75
N MET A 154 10.55 -25.57 1.57
CA MET A 154 9.11 -25.84 1.65
C MET A 154 8.31 -25.14 0.54
N LEU A 155 8.92 -24.19 -0.18
CA LEU A 155 8.28 -23.48 -1.30
C LEU A 155 8.47 -24.18 -2.65
N THR A 156 9.30 -25.21 -2.68
CA THR A 156 9.64 -25.97 -3.91
C THR A 156 9.02 -27.36 -3.95
N GLN A 157 8.17 -27.70 -2.99
CA GLN A 157 7.35 -28.90 -2.95
C GLN A 157 5.88 -28.52 -3.20
#